data_d5b20aceb5f2b5a964f4bf7aac020604
#
_entry.id   d5b20aceb5f2b5a964f4bf7aac020604
#
_cell.length_a   1.000
_cell.length_b   1.000
_cell.length_c   1.000
_cell.angle_alpha   90.00
_cell.angle_beta   90.00
_cell.angle_gamma   90.00
#
_symmetry.space_group_name_H-M   'P 1'
#
loop_
_entity.id
_entity.type
_entity.pdbx_description
1 polymer ?
#
loop_
_entity_poly.entity_id
_entity_poly.type
_entity_poly.pdbx_seq_one_letter_code
_entity_poly.pdbx_strand_id
1 'polypeptide(L)'
;MSLPRRPTTFALALLAALACACGALAASARAQVNWVVHGHGFGHGVGMSAYGAYGYALHGKGYKFILGHYYKGTSLGTISGPSTVRVLLTSSSEDVDFSLATSACKTQLNPARIYQAHRLGNTVVLRSSAGKPIARCGATLRAAGNGVIDIAGVGKYRGALETVVNESGELNVVNALSVNNYVKGVIPNESPPSWPMAELKAQAVASRSFALTAGVGGDGFDLYSDTRSQVYKGLESEYTTSDQAEEETAGQVLMYEGQIAETLFSACSGGKTESMKNVFGVSIPYLVGVPDPYDSLCPLHTWTLTFSGPEISEKLAGLLDGRLKKVEITKTGYSPRIIEAKLYGTGGVTTVTGQQLEEALGSYSDWMTFEKVAAKEAASTK
;
A
#
# COMPACT_ATOMS: atom_id res chain seq x y z
N MET A 1 -11.20 77.85 66.17
CA MET A 1 -11.77 77.61 67.49
C MET A 1 -12.18 76.17 67.61
N SER A 2 -11.55 75.50 68.53
CA SER A 2 -11.87 74.23 69.21
C SER A 2 -12.12 72.92 68.43
N LEU A 3 -11.16 72.04 68.53
CA LEU A 3 -11.32 70.60 68.71
C LEU A 3 -12.32 70.29 69.90
N PRO A 4 -12.94 69.03 70.01
CA PRO A 4 -12.15 67.83 70.30
C PRO A 4 -12.73 66.43 69.93
N ARG A 5 -11.81 65.45 69.98
CA ARG A 5 -11.84 64.10 70.61
C ARG A 5 -12.61 62.94 70.03
N ARG A 6 -11.81 61.88 69.82
CA ARG A 6 -12.10 60.42 69.64
C ARG A 6 -12.99 59.84 70.80
N PRO A 7 -13.58 58.61 70.58
CA PRO A 7 -12.81 57.37 70.80
C PRO A 7 -13.25 56.19 69.89
N THR A 8 -12.25 55.39 69.47
CA THR A 8 -11.99 53.94 69.71
C THR A 8 -13.14 52.95 69.86
N THR A 9 -12.96 51.85 69.23
CA THR A 9 -13.48 50.48 69.33
C THR A 9 -14.47 50.09 68.27
N PHE A 10 -13.97 49.21 67.39
CA PHE A 10 -14.51 47.89 67.01
C PHE A 10 -13.59 47.26 65.94
N ALA A 11 -12.48 46.74 66.39
CA ALA A 11 -11.73 45.74 65.63
C ALA A 11 -12.08 44.42 66.33
N LEU A 12 -12.83 43.55 65.69
CA LEU A 12 -12.92 42.08 65.87
C LEU A 12 -14.25 41.57 65.30
N ALA A 13 -14.38 41.44 64.01
CA ALA A 13 -15.41 40.57 63.38
C ALA A 13 -15.26 40.47 61.87
N LEU A 14 -14.05 40.33 61.33
CA LEU A 14 -13.86 40.09 59.86
C LEU A 14 -12.73 39.12 59.56
N LEU A 15 -12.56 38.08 60.34
CA LEU A 15 -11.52 37.05 60.17
C LEU A 15 -12.08 35.60 60.21
N ALA A 16 -13.40 35.43 60.02
CA ALA A 16 -14.04 34.09 60.02
C ALA A 16 -14.78 33.73 58.74
N ALA A 17 -14.67 34.52 57.67
CA ALA A 17 -15.38 34.23 56.38
C ALA A 17 -14.49 33.94 55.20
N LEU A 18 -13.16 33.80 55.37
CA LEU A 18 -12.23 33.50 54.25
C LEU A 18 -11.64 32.08 54.29
N ALA A 19 -12.14 31.19 55.16
CA ALA A 19 -11.61 29.82 55.30
C ALA A 19 -12.52 28.72 54.71
N CYS A 20 -13.60 29.05 53.99
CA CYS A 20 -14.54 28.05 53.44
C CYS A 20 -14.69 28.04 51.92
N ALA A 21 -13.83 28.72 51.17
CA ALA A 21 -13.88 28.71 49.70
C ALA A 21 -12.73 27.96 49.00
N CYS A 22 -11.86 27.25 49.73
CA CYS A 22 -10.82 26.38 49.17
C CYS A 22 -11.21 24.89 49.21
N GLY A 23 -12.50 24.59 49.26
CA GLY A 23 -13.04 23.23 49.24
C GLY A 23 -13.52 22.87 47.84
N ALA A 24 -12.82 21.91 47.21
CA ALA A 24 -13.33 21.07 46.10
C ALA A 24 -13.36 21.68 44.69
N LEU A 25 -12.20 22.05 44.16
CA LEU A 25 -11.89 21.72 42.76
C LEU A 25 -10.90 20.56 42.74
N ALA A 26 -11.26 19.45 43.36
CA ALA A 26 -10.73 18.17 42.99
C ALA A 26 -11.36 17.87 41.62
N ALA A 27 -10.76 18.44 40.55
CA ALA A 27 -10.94 17.89 39.21
C ALA A 27 -10.58 16.41 39.35
N SER A 28 -11.59 15.54 39.37
CA SER A 28 -11.35 14.10 39.28
C SER A 28 -10.48 13.91 38.05
N ALA A 29 -9.20 13.65 38.27
CA ALA A 29 -8.27 13.24 37.21
C ALA A 29 -8.92 12.01 36.61
N ARG A 30 -9.63 12.24 35.52
CA ARG A 30 -10.26 11.16 34.74
C ARG A 30 -9.11 10.28 34.33
N ALA A 31 -9.04 9.06 34.88
CA ALA A 31 -7.99 8.12 34.54
C ALA A 31 -7.81 8.12 33.04
N GLN A 32 -6.63 8.53 32.56
CA GLN A 32 -6.33 8.59 31.17
C GLN A 32 -6.38 7.16 30.65
N VAL A 33 -7.15 6.93 29.62
CA VAL A 33 -7.37 5.60 29.05
C VAL A 33 -6.59 5.51 27.76
N ASN A 34 -5.81 4.45 27.65
CA ASN A 34 -5.17 4.05 26.40
C ASN A 34 -5.96 2.94 25.73
N TRP A 35 -5.85 2.89 24.43
CA TRP A 35 -6.35 1.82 23.59
C TRP A 35 -5.16 1.05 23.04
N VAL A 36 -5.16 -0.25 23.29
CA VAL A 36 -4.18 -1.18 22.71
C VAL A 36 -4.89 -1.93 21.59
N VAL A 37 -4.31 -1.86 20.39
CA VAL A 37 -4.80 -2.56 19.20
C VAL A 37 -3.80 -3.67 18.91
N HIS A 38 -4.25 -4.92 19.06
CA HIS A 38 -3.47 -6.11 18.72
C HIS A 38 -3.91 -6.60 17.36
N GLY A 39 -2.97 -6.83 16.46
CA GLY A 39 -3.32 -7.28 15.13
C GLY A 39 -2.38 -8.34 14.58
N HIS A 40 -2.76 -8.87 13.42
CA HIS A 40 -2.07 -9.95 12.72
C HIS A 40 -1.97 -9.67 11.23
N GLY A 41 -0.81 -9.98 10.65
CA GLY A 41 -0.57 -9.89 9.21
C GLY A 41 -0.30 -8.47 8.71
N PHE A 42 0.06 -8.38 7.44
CA PHE A 42 0.32 -7.13 6.73
C PHE A 42 -0.26 -7.19 5.30
N GLY A 43 -1.16 -6.26 5.01
CA GLY A 43 -1.90 -6.15 3.75
C GLY A 43 -3.25 -6.90 3.78
N HIS A 44 -3.94 -6.92 2.66
CA HIS A 44 -5.33 -7.37 2.53
C HIS A 44 -5.57 -8.88 2.80
N GLY A 45 -4.52 -9.71 2.78
CA GLY A 45 -4.59 -11.14 3.09
C GLY A 45 -5.30 -12.03 2.07
N VAL A 46 -5.67 -11.55 0.89
CA VAL A 46 -6.31 -12.33 -0.18
C VAL A 46 -5.25 -12.96 -1.08
N GLY A 47 -5.41 -14.24 -1.42
CA GLY A 47 -4.48 -14.97 -2.29
C GLY A 47 -3.19 -15.36 -1.58
N MET A 48 -2.03 -15.24 -2.23
CA MET A 48 -0.76 -15.70 -1.71
C MET A 48 -0.20 -14.76 -0.64
N SER A 49 0.24 -15.33 0.49
CA SER A 49 1.12 -14.66 1.46
C SER A 49 2.57 -14.87 1.04
N ALA A 50 3.34 -13.81 0.84
CA ALA A 50 4.75 -13.93 0.46
C ALA A 50 5.56 -14.66 1.55
N TYR A 51 5.39 -14.29 2.83
CA TYR A 51 6.06 -15.00 3.94
C TYR A 51 5.54 -16.42 4.15
N GLY A 52 4.26 -16.69 3.91
CA GLY A 52 3.73 -18.06 3.92
C GLY A 52 4.33 -18.91 2.80
N ALA A 53 4.43 -18.37 1.58
CA ALA A 53 5.10 -19.01 0.44
C ALA A 53 6.58 -19.27 0.72
N TYR A 54 7.29 -18.31 1.33
CA TYR A 54 8.65 -18.46 1.84
C TYR A 54 8.74 -19.63 2.83
N GLY A 55 7.85 -19.70 3.81
CA GLY A 55 7.81 -20.77 4.78
C GLY A 55 7.56 -22.14 4.15
N TYR A 56 6.61 -22.24 3.22
CA TYR A 56 6.40 -23.47 2.45
C TYR A 56 7.65 -23.89 1.68
N ALA A 57 8.36 -22.96 1.05
CA ALA A 57 9.59 -23.23 0.31
C ALA A 57 10.70 -23.74 1.24
N LEU A 58 10.87 -23.18 2.44
CA LEU A 58 11.79 -23.66 3.46
C LEU A 58 11.47 -25.10 3.92
N HIS A 59 10.19 -25.51 3.85
CA HIS A 59 9.75 -26.87 4.16
C HIS A 59 9.72 -27.78 2.92
N GLY A 60 10.51 -27.44 1.87
CA GLY A 60 10.71 -28.28 0.70
C GLY A 60 9.55 -28.33 -0.29
N LYS A 61 8.58 -27.41 -0.18
CA LYS A 61 7.48 -27.33 -1.15
C LYS A 61 7.91 -26.56 -2.38
N GLY A 62 7.68 -27.14 -3.57
CA GLY A 62 7.95 -26.48 -4.85
C GLY A 62 6.89 -25.42 -5.19
N TYR A 63 7.22 -24.50 -6.10
CA TYR A 63 6.34 -23.37 -6.49
C TYR A 63 4.96 -23.81 -6.97
N LYS A 64 4.84 -24.96 -7.67
CA LYS A 64 3.54 -25.50 -8.12
C LYS A 64 2.63 -25.88 -6.94
N PHE A 65 3.20 -26.43 -5.88
CA PHE A 65 2.47 -26.71 -4.65
C PHE A 65 2.03 -25.40 -3.98
N ILE A 66 2.93 -24.43 -3.86
CA ILE A 66 2.67 -23.13 -3.25
C ILE A 66 1.50 -22.44 -3.95
N LEU A 67 1.57 -22.31 -5.26
CA LEU A 67 0.51 -21.71 -6.06
C LEU A 67 -0.84 -22.43 -5.91
N GLY A 68 -0.87 -23.78 -5.99
CA GLY A 68 -2.08 -24.56 -5.81
C GLY A 68 -2.64 -24.55 -4.38
N HIS A 69 -1.81 -24.18 -3.40
CA HIS A 69 -2.27 -23.98 -2.02
C HIS A 69 -3.08 -22.69 -1.88
N TYR A 70 -2.61 -21.59 -2.45
CA TYR A 70 -3.24 -20.28 -2.29
C TYR A 70 -4.35 -20.00 -3.33
N TYR A 71 -4.22 -20.55 -4.53
CA TYR A 71 -5.17 -20.32 -5.64
C TYR A 71 -5.89 -21.65 -6.00
N LYS A 72 -6.96 -21.92 -5.26
CA LYS A 72 -7.65 -23.22 -5.31
C LYS A 72 -8.28 -23.53 -6.67
N GLY A 73 -8.03 -24.73 -7.18
CA GLY A 73 -8.64 -25.18 -8.45
C GLY A 73 -8.03 -24.54 -9.71
N THR A 74 -6.98 -23.72 -9.57
CA THR A 74 -6.23 -23.21 -10.72
C THR A 74 -5.22 -24.25 -11.22
N SER A 75 -4.78 -24.11 -12.45
CA SER A 75 -3.71 -24.90 -13.08
C SER A 75 -2.67 -23.97 -13.72
N LEU A 76 -1.44 -24.48 -13.90
CA LEU A 76 -0.42 -23.76 -14.67
C LEU A 76 -0.75 -23.85 -16.15
N GLY A 77 -0.71 -22.69 -16.82
CA GLY A 77 -0.76 -22.54 -18.25
C GLY A 77 0.41 -21.71 -18.75
N THR A 78 0.43 -21.45 -20.05
CA THR A 78 1.45 -20.61 -20.70
C THR A 78 0.77 -19.62 -21.62
N ILE A 79 1.16 -18.34 -21.55
CA ILE A 79 0.69 -17.32 -22.48
C ILE A 79 1.22 -17.58 -23.89
N SER A 80 0.38 -17.34 -24.89
CA SER A 80 0.76 -17.47 -26.30
C SER A 80 1.24 -16.12 -26.84
N GLY A 81 2.51 -16.03 -27.22
CA GLY A 81 3.08 -14.85 -27.86
C GLY A 81 3.52 -13.72 -26.91
N PRO A 82 4.01 -12.62 -27.48
CA PRO A 82 4.49 -11.49 -26.72
C PRO A 82 3.32 -10.72 -26.08
N SER A 83 3.37 -10.53 -24.77
CA SER A 83 2.42 -9.68 -24.05
C SER A 83 3.16 -8.44 -23.55
N THR A 84 2.69 -7.27 -23.93
CA THR A 84 3.23 -5.98 -23.51
C THR A 84 2.34 -5.43 -22.38
N VAL A 85 2.97 -4.93 -21.34
CA VAL A 85 2.31 -4.16 -20.27
C VAL A 85 2.84 -2.73 -20.30
N ARG A 86 2.00 -1.78 -19.91
CA ARG A 86 2.29 -0.36 -19.78
C ARG A 86 2.18 0.03 -18.33
N VAL A 87 3.29 0.47 -17.74
CA VAL A 87 3.39 0.79 -16.33
C VAL A 87 3.54 2.29 -16.16
N LEU A 88 2.60 2.94 -15.48
CA LEU A 88 2.73 4.35 -15.10
C LEU A 88 3.82 4.49 -14.04
N LEU A 89 4.89 5.20 -14.37
CA LEU A 89 6.00 5.48 -13.46
C LEU A 89 5.74 6.75 -12.65
N THR A 90 5.30 7.81 -13.32
CA THR A 90 4.97 9.11 -12.73
C THR A 90 4.16 9.95 -13.71
N SER A 91 3.64 11.10 -13.26
CA SER A 91 3.11 12.16 -14.12
C SER A 91 3.95 13.42 -13.93
N SER A 92 4.12 14.22 -14.98
CA SER A 92 4.93 15.43 -14.99
C SER A 92 4.22 16.58 -15.68
N SER A 93 4.20 17.74 -15.04
CA SER A 93 3.78 19.01 -15.66
C SER A 93 4.89 19.64 -16.53
N GLU A 94 6.12 19.15 -16.42
CA GLU A 94 7.31 19.61 -17.14
C GLU A 94 7.69 18.66 -18.27
N ASP A 95 8.66 19.06 -19.10
CA ASP A 95 9.25 18.20 -20.11
C ASP A 95 9.91 16.97 -19.49
N VAL A 96 9.80 15.83 -20.15
CA VAL A 96 10.41 14.56 -19.72
C VAL A 96 11.69 14.31 -20.48
N ASP A 97 12.82 14.42 -19.79
CA ASP A 97 14.14 14.14 -20.36
C ASP A 97 14.44 12.65 -20.39
N PHE A 98 14.96 12.16 -21.51
CA PHE A 98 15.36 10.76 -21.64
C PHE A 98 16.59 10.59 -22.52
N SER A 99 17.30 9.48 -22.35
CA SER A 99 18.47 9.08 -23.14
C SER A 99 18.47 7.57 -23.44
N LEU A 100 19.51 7.07 -24.08
CA LEU A 100 19.69 5.69 -24.54
C LEU A 100 18.69 5.27 -25.65
N ALA A 101 17.85 6.18 -26.12
CA ALA A 101 16.92 5.91 -27.22
C ALA A 101 17.65 5.90 -28.57
N THR A 102 17.39 4.89 -29.40
CA THR A 102 17.84 4.80 -30.79
C THR A 102 16.79 5.30 -31.77
N SER A 103 15.54 5.40 -31.32
CA SER A 103 14.43 5.92 -32.12
C SER A 103 13.33 6.52 -31.25
N ALA A 104 12.66 7.56 -31.76
CA ALA A 104 11.38 8.06 -31.23
C ALA A 104 10.56 8.70 -32.37
N CYS A 105 9.23 8.52 -32.34
CA CYS A 105 8.29 9.13 -33.30
C CYS A 105 8.71 8.93 -34.79
N LYS A 106 9.17 7.73 -35.14
CA LYS A 106 9.69 7.35 -36.47
C LYS A 106 11.00 8.07 -36.86
N THR A 107 11.67 8.74 -35.92
CA THR A 107 12.94 9.43 -36.12
C THR A 107 14.08 8.62 -35.51
N GLN A 108 15.18 8.44 -36.22
CA GLN A 108 16.41 7.85 -35.68
C GLN A 108 17.08 8.83 -34.71
N LEU A 109 17.52 8.30 -33.57
CA LEU A 109 18.16 9.06 -32.51
C LEU A 109 19.57 8.56 -32.23
N ASN A 110 20.39 9.44 -31.66
CA ASN A 110 21.70 9.07 -31.12
C ASN A 110 21.54 8.71 -29.62
N PRO A 111 21.76 7.45 -29.20
CA PRO A 111 21.54 7.03 -27.82
C PRO A 111 22.47 7.74 -26.81
N ALA A 112 23.57 8.32 -27.24
CA ALA A 112 24.46 9.10 -26.37
C ALA A 112 23.96 10.53 -26.08
N ARG A 113 22.82 10.94 -26.64
CA ARG A 113 22.24 12.27 -26.43
C ARG A 113 21.00 12.22 -25.56
N ILE A 114 20.71 13.34 -24.91
CA ILE A 114 19.46 13.57 -24.17
C ILE A 114 18.45 14.20 -25.12
N TYR A 115 17.21 13.74 -25.01
CA TYR A 115 16.04 14.25 -25.74
C TYR A 115 14.92 14.55 -24.74
N GLN A 116 13.93 15.31 -25.18
CA GLN A 116 12.81 15.75 -24.37
C GLN A 116 11.48 15.34 -25.02
N ALA A 117 10.59 14.81 -24.22
CA ALA A 117 9.16 14.74 -24.55
C ALA A 117 8.50 16.02 -24.03
N HIS A 118 8.01 16.86 -24.94
CA HIS A 118 7.39 18.14 -24.63
C HIS A 118 5.91 18.12 -24.95
N ARG A 119 5.08 18.57 -24.03
CA ARG A 119 3.63 18.70 -24.26
C ARG A 119 3.33 19.94 -25.12
N LEU A 120 2.51 19.76 -26.14
CA LEU A 120 1.98 20.85 -26.95
C LEU A 120 0.46 20.65 -27.12
N GLY A 121 -0.33 21.28 -26.23
CA GLY A 121 -1.75 21.00 -26.12
C GLY A 121 -2.00 19.54 -25.75
N ASN A 122 -2.78 18.83 -26.55
CA ASN A 122 -3.07 17.39 -26.37
C ASN A 122 -2.12 16.47 -27.18
N THR A 123 -0.98 16.99 -27.61
CA THR A 123 0.02 16.24 -28.39
C THR A 123 1.39 16.33 -27.74
N VAL A 124 2.27 15.41 -28.11
CA VAL A 124 3.66 15.37 -27.65
C VAL A 124 4.59 15.67 -28.80
N VAL A 125 5.62 16.46 -28.53
CA VAL A 125 6.68 16.85 -29.47
C VAL A 125 8.01 16.35 -28.95
N LEU A 126 8.76 15.64 -29.80
CA LEU A 126 10.14 15.29 -29.53
C LEU A 126 11.01 16.53 -29.74
N ARG A 127 11.86 16.85 -28.74
CA ARG A 127 12.84 17.96 -28.77
C ARG A 127 14.25 17.46 -28.49
N SER A 128 15.24 18.21 -28.90
CA SER A 128 16.59 18.08 -28.35
C SER A 128 16.67 18.64 -26.93
N SER A 129 17.75 18.34 -26.19
CA SER A 129 18.03 18.91 -24.86
C SER A 129 18.11 20.44 -24.84
N ALA A 130 18.34 21.09 -25.99
CA ALA A 130 18.31 22.54 -26.15
C ALA A 130 16.91 23.09 -26.49
N GLY A 131 15.85 22.27 -26.37
CA GLY A 131 14.46 22.66 -26.66
C GLY A 131 14.08 22.75 -28.14
N LYS A 132 15.00 22.42 -29.07
CA LYS A 132 14.72 22.49 -30.52
C LYS A 132 13.80 21.36 -30.94
N PRO A 133 12.64 21.63 -31.58
CA PRO A 133 11.73 20.60 -32.08
C PRO A 133 12.43 19.71 -33.13
N ILE A 134 12.20 18.39 -33.02
CA ILE A 134 12.72 17.36 -33.93
C ILE A 134 11.57 16.69 -34.68
N ALA A 135 10.51 16.26 -33.98
CA ALA A 135 9.37 15.60 -34.59
C ALA A 135 8.08 15.83 -33.79
N ARG A 136 6.95 15.85 -34.47
CA ARG A 136 5.62 15.80 -33.86
C ARG A 136 5.18 14.34 -33.72
N CYS A 137 4.83 13.92 -32.50
CA CYS A 137 4.55 12.51 -32.19
C CYS A 137 3.04 12.18 -32.15
N GLY A 138 2.16 13.21 -32.22
CA GLY A 138 0.72 13.02 -32.04
C GLY A 138 0.35 12.89 -30.56
N ALA A 139 -0.62 12.05 -30.23
CA ALA A 139 -1.10 11.85 -28.86
C ALA A 139 -0.06 11.17 -27.95
N THR A 140 0.83 10.37 -28.52
CA THR A 140 1.83 9.58 -27.76
C THR A 140 3.22 9.73 -28.39
N LEU A 141 4.21 10.09 -27.57
CA LEU A 141 5.60 9.89 -27.92
C LEU A 141 6.01 8.50 -27.43
N ARG A 142 6.55 7.68 -28.33
CA ARG A 142 7.20 6.41 -27.99
C ARG A 142 8.68 6.49 -28.35
N ALA A 143 9.55 6.30 -27.35
CA ALA A 143 10.99 6.22 -27.50
C ALA A 143 11.49 4.83 -27.12
N ALA A 144 12.33 4.23 -27.97
CA ALA A 144 12.90 2.90 -27.74
C ALA A 144 14.41 2.92 -28.01
N GLY A 145 15.14 2.13 -27.24
CA GLY A 145 16.58 1.94 -27.37
C GLY A 145 16.96 0.49 -27.64
N ASN A 146 18.21 0.13 -27.35
CA ASN A 146 18.73 -1.24 -27.43
C ASN A 146 18.36 -2.03 -26.16
N GLY A 147 17.07 -2.12 -25.85
CA GLY A 147 16.55 -2.87 -24.72
C GLY A 147 16.43 -2.07 -23.41
N VAL A 148 17.08 -0.92 -23.31
CA VAL A 148 17.05 -0.05 -22.10
C VAL A 148 16.80 1.40 -22.51
N ILE A 149 16.01 2.10 -21.70
CA ILE A 149 15.78 3.54 -21.76
C ILE A 149 16.13 4.16 -20.39
N ASP A 150 16.76 5.32 -20.39
CA ASP A 150 17.07 6.08 -19.18
C ASP A 150 16.17 7.33 -19.14
N ILE A 151 15.38 7.48 -18.07
CA ILE A 151 14.42 8.57 -17.87
C ILE A 151 14.93 9.39 -16.72
N ALA A 152 15.33 10.64 -17.02
CA ALA A 152 15.97 11.51 -16.03
C ALA A 152 15.08 11.76 -14.80
N GLY A 153 15.65 11.59 -13.61
CA GLY A 153 14.94 11.72 -12.34
C GLY A 153 13.97 10.58 -11.99
N VAL A 154 13.83 9.57 -12.88
CA VAL A 154 12.95 8.42 -12.66
C VAL A 154 13.74 7.11 -12.58
N GLY A 155 14.67 6.86 -13.52
CA GLY A 155 15.53 5.68 -13.51
C GLY A 155 15.68 4.99 -14.85
N LYS A 156 16.32 3.81 -14.85
CA LYS A 156 16.54 2.99 -16.04
C LYS A 156 15.56 1.84 -16.13
N TYR A 157 15.00 1.65 -17.32
CA TYR A 157 13.94 0.67 -17.55
C TYR A 157 14.19 -0.15 -18.82
N ARG A 158 13.82 -1.42 -18.81
CA ARG A 158 13.76 -2.25 -20.01
C ARG A 158 12.61 -1.78 -20.91
N GLY A 159 12.67 -2.07 -22.20
CA GLY A 159 11.60 -1.75 -23.15
C GLY A 159 11.63 -0.33 -23.67
N ALA A 160 10.53 0.39 -23.61
CA ALA A 160 10.36 1.71 -24.20
C ALA A 160 9.73 2.71 -23.21
N LEU A 161 10.01 3.98 -23.40
CA LEU A 161 9.27 5.08 -22.82
C LEU A 161 8.07 5.41 -23.73
N GLU A 162 6.90 5.53 -23.16
CA GLU A 162 5.74 6.20 -23.76
C GLU A 162 5.37 7.42 -22.89
N THR A 163 5.07 8.54 -23.55
CA THR A 163 4.50 9.72 -22.85
C THR A 163 3.19 10.08 -23.50
N VAL A 164 2.15 10.24 -22.66
CA VAL A 164 0.77 10.54 -23.08
C VAL A 164 0.25 11.72 -22.25
N VAL A 165 -0.46 12.66 -22.88
CA VAL A 165 -1.11 13.74 -22.13
C VAL A 165 -2.35 13.17 -21.44
N ASN A 166 -2.42 13.30 -20.12
CA ASN A 166 -3.56 12.87 -19.31
C ASN A 166 -4.67 13.95 -19.23
N GLU A 167 -5.79 13.62 -18.61
CA GLU A 167 -6.93 14.53 -18.44
C GLU A 167 -6.60 15.79 -17.65
N SER A 168 -5.62 15.75 -16.74
CA SER A 168 -5.13 16.90 -15.99
C SER A 168 -4.21 17.80 -16.80
N GLY A 169 -3.86 17.41 -18.03
CA GLY A 169 -2.93 18.13 -18.90
C GLY A 169 -1.47 17.94 -18.52
N GLU A 170 -1.11 16.87 -17.82
CA GLU A 170 0.26 16.47 -17.54
C GLU A 170 0.71 15.36 -18.50
N LEU A 171 2.01 15.07 -18.54
CA LEU A 171 2.57 13.93 -19.23
C LEU A 171 2.60 12.72 -18.31
N ASN A 172 1.80 11.69 -18.58
CA ASN A 172 2.03 10.37 -18.02
C ASN A 172 3.34 9.80 -18.59
N VAL A 173 4.25 9.41 -17.72
CA VAL A 173 5.52 8.76 -18.03
C VAL A 173 5.32 7.28 -17.86
N VAL A 174 5.22 6.56 -18.95
CA VAL A 174 4.83 5.16 -19.00
C VAL A 174 5.98 4.30 -19.51
N ASN A 175 6.28 3.22 -18.84
CA ASN A 175 7.20 2.21 -19.32
C ASN A 175 6.43 1.09 -20.03
N ALA A 176 6.67 0.91 -21.32
CA ALA A 176 6.07 -0.12 -22.15
C ALA A 176 7.07 -1.26 -22.40
N LEU A 177 6.78 -2.46 -21.88
CA LEU A 177 7.72 -3.58 -21.93
C LEU A 177 7.00 -4.93 -21.97
N SER A 178 7.75 -6.02 -22.27
CA SER A 178 7.18 -7.36 -22.15
C SER A 178 6.84 -7.68 -20.69
N VAL A 179 5.77 -8.43 -20.46
CA VAL A 179 5.38 -8.86 -19.11
C VAL A 179 6.49 -9.62 -18.40
N ASN A 180 7.33 -10.38 -19.10
CA ASN A 180 8.48 -11.06 -18.50
C ASN A 180 9.53 -10.06 -17.98
N ASN A 181 9.85 -9.03 -18.74
CA ASN A 181 10.74 -7.96 -18.27
C ASN A 181 10.13 -7.15 -17.12
N TYR A 182 8.82 -6.96 -17.10
CA TYR A 182 8.10 -6.34 -15.98
C TYR A 182 8.28 -7.16 -14.69
N VAL A 183 8.08 -8.48 -14.77
CA VAL A 183 8.19 -9.39 -13.63
C VAL A 183 9.59 -9.39 -13.02
N LYS A 184 10.66 -9.25 -13.83
CA LYS A 184 12.05 -9.09 -13.32
C LYS A 184 12.18 -7.88 -12.39
N GLY A 185 11.55 -6.76 -12.71
CA GLY A 185 11.55 -5.55 -11.89
C GLY A 185 10.53 -5.56 -10.75
N VAL A 186 9.66 -6.58 -10.66
CA VAL A 186 8.66 -6.74 -9.58
C VAL A 186 9.14 -7.69 -8.50
N ILE A 187 9.59 -8.90 -8.86
CA ILE A 187 9.94 -9.96 -7.89
C ILE A 187 10.81 -9.44 -6.74
N PRO A 188 11.95 -8.74 -6.98
CA PRO A 188 12.86 -8.35 -5.91
C PRO A 188 12.29 -7.25 -4.98
N ASN A 189 11.19 -6.64 -5.36
CA ASN A 189 10.50 -5.62 -4.56
C ASN A 189 9.30 -6.19 -3.78
N GLU A 190 8.84 -7.39 -4.15
CA GLU A 190 7.75 -8.11 -3.46
C GLU A 190 8.31 -9.25 -2.59
N SER A 191 9.41 -9.87 -3.02
CA SER A 191 10.08 -10.98 -2.34
C SER A 191 11.60 -10.75 -2.29
N PRO A 192 12.25 -10.81 -1.11
CA PRO A 192 13.71 -10.70 -1.03
C PRO A 192 14.43 -11.66 -1.96
N PRO A 193 15.41 -11.21 -2.78
CA PRO A 193 16.11 -12.05 -3.74
C PRO A 193 16.93 -13.20 -3.11
N SER A 194 17.13 -13.17 -1.80
CA SER A 194 17.80 -14.22 -0.99
C SER A 194 16.86 -15.37 -0.61
N TRP A 195 15.56 -15.27 -0.89
CA TRP A 195 14.60 -16.30 -0.59
C TRP A 195 14.76 -17.53 -1.48
N PRO A 196 14.24 -18.72 -1.09
CA PRO A 196 14.34 -19.93 -1.88
C PRO A 196 13.75 -19.77 -3.28
N MET A 197 14.39 -20.37 -4.27
CA MET A 197 13.97 -20.36 -5.68
C MET A 197 12.49 -20.79 -5.88
N ALA A 198 11.97 -21.67 -5.03
CA ALA A 198 10.58 -22.11 -5.13
C ALA A 198 9.58 -20.98 -4.80
N GLU A 199 9.91 -20.11 -3.86
CA GLU A 199 9.10 -18.93 -3.55
C GLU A 199 9.23 -17.90 -4.67
N LEU A 200 10.44 -17.53 -5.09
CA LEU A 200 10.67 -16.57 -6.16
C LEU A 200 9.96 -16.96 -7.48
N LYS A 201 9.91 -18.27 -7.78
CA LYS A 201 9.12 -18.80 -8.92
C LYS A 201 7.61 -18.67 -8.70
N ALA A 202 7.13 -18.92 -7.48
CA ALA A 202 5.71 -18.73 -7.17
C ALA A 202 5.33 -17.25 -7.32
N GLN A 203 6.15 -16.35 -6.81
CA GLN A 203 5.97 -14.90 -6.96
C GLN A 203 6.01 -14.48 -8.43
N ALA A 204 6.94 -15.02 -9.23
CA ALA A 204 7.04 -14.72 -10.67
C ALA A 204 5.75 -15.07 -11.42
N VAL A 205 5.20 -16.27 -11.19
CA VAL A 205 3.96 -16.72 -11.83
C VAL A 205 2.75 -15.91 -11.35
N ALA A 206 2.66 -15.65 -10.04
CA ALA A 206 1.59 -14.82 -9.48
C ALA A 206 1.66 -13.40 -10.04
N SER A 207 2.82 -12.76 -10.02
CA SER A 207 3.00 -11.39 -10.54
C SER A 207 2.67 -11.26 -12.03
N ARG A 208 3.03 -12.28 -12.82
CA ARG A 208 2.71 -12.30 -14.26
C ARG A 208 1.22 -12.45 -14.51
N SER A 209 0.55 -13.33 -13.79
CA SER A 209 -0.90 -13.54 -13.91
C SER A 209 -1.66 -12.28 -13.51
N PHE A 210 -1.30 -11.66 -12.38
CA PHE A 210 -1.86 -10.39 -11.93
C PHE A 210 -1.69 -9.29 -12.98
N ALA A 211 -0.48 -9.09 -13.50
CA ALA A 211 -0.19 -8.04 -14.46
C ALA A 211 -1.05 -8.12 -15.74
N LEU A 212 -1.49 -9.32 -16.10
CA LEU A 212 -2.30 -9.58 -17.29
C LEU A 212 -3.82 -9.52 -17.03
N THR A 213 -4.24 -9.39 -15.78
CA THR A 213 -5.67 -9.45 -15.37
C THR A 213 -6.16 -8.26 -14.55
N ALA A 214 -5.26 -7.49 -13.94
CA ALA A 214 -5.59 -6.51 -12.91
C ALA A 214 -6.58 -5.41 -13.33
N GLY A 215 -6.57 -4.96 -14.61
CA GLY A 215 -7.55 -3.99 -15.12
C GLY A 215 -7.62 -2.65 -14.38
N VAL A 216 -6.55 -2.26 -13.67
CA VAL A 216 -6.51 -1.07 -12.81
C VAL A 216 -5.96 0.18 -13.50
N GLY A 217 -5.65 0.07 -14.79
CA GLY A 217 -5.01 1.11 -15.60
C GLY A 217 -5.89 2.35 -15.85
N GLY A 218 -5.30 3.31 -16.56
CA GLY A 218 -5.93 4.59 -16.90
C GLY A 218 -5.42 5.10 -18.25
N ASP A 219 -5.28 6.42 -18.39
CA ASP A 219 -4.90 7.09 -19.63
C ASP A 219 -3.54 6.63 -20.16
N GLY A 220 -3.55 5.66 -21.09
CA GLY A 220 -2.38 5.15 -21.78
C GLY A 220 -1.51 4.17 -20.98
N PHE A 221 -1.97 3.63 -19.86
CA PHE A 221 -1.26 2.63 -19.06
C PHE A 221 -2.18 1.53 -18.53
N ASP A 222 -1.61 0.38 -18.17
CA ASP A 222 -2.32 -0.80 -17.69
C ASP A 222 -2.15 -0.98 -16.17
N LEU A 223 -0.99 -0.56 -15.61
CA LEU A 223 -0.57 -0.82 -14.23
C LEU A 223 0.09 0.43 -13.62
N TYR A 224 -0.01 0.56 -12.29
CA TYR A 224 0.81 1.47 -11.49
C TYR A 224 2.15 0.81 -11.12
N SER A 225 3.16 1.63 -10.79
CA SER A 225 4.48 1.14 -10.35
C SER A 225 4.60 0.98 -8.83
N ASP A 226 3.51 1.13 -8.09
CA ASP A 226 3.45 1.08 -6.62
C ASP A 226 2.40 0.07 -6.12
N THR A 227 2.07 0.11 -4.83
CA THR A 227 1.15 -0.81 -4.16
C THR A 227 -0.29 -0.79 -4.67
N ARG A 228 -0.67 0.15 -5.54
CA ARG A 228 -1.96 0.13 -6.26
C ARG A 228 -2.03 -1.02 -7.28
N SER A 229 -0.88 -1.47 -7.76
CA SER A 229 -0.70 -2.68 -8.57
C SER A 229 0.34 -3.58 -7.93
N GLN A 230 1.61 -3.43 -8.31
CA GLN A 230 2.77 -4.16 -7.80
C GLN A 230 3.97 -3.21 -7.76
N VAL A 231 4.84 -3.34 -6.75
CA VAL A 231 6.02 -2.48 -6.64
C VAL A 231 7.01 -2.80 -7.75
N TYR A 232 7.10 -1.90 -8.74
CA TYR A 232 7.96 -2.01 -9.91
C TYR A 232 9.00 -0.88 -9.92
N LYS A 233 10.29 -1.22 -9.85
CA LYS A 233 11.38 -0.23 -9.79
C LYS A 233 12.33 -0.29 -10.99
N GLY A 234 12.01 -1.06 -12.02
CA GLY A 234 12.81 -1.15 -13.24
C GLY A 234 14.13 -1.88 -13.06
N LEU A 235 15.09 -1.57 -13.96
CA LEU A 235 16.34 -2.32 -14.11
C LEU A 235 17.23 -2.29 -12.87
N GLU A 236 17.26 -1.20 -12.13
CA GLU A 236 18.16 -1.04 -10.98
C GLU A 236 17.77 -1.90 -9.78
N SER A 237 16.56 -2.46 -9.77
CA SER A 237 16.10 -3.38 -8.72
C SER A 237 16.26 -4.85 -9.08
N GLU A 238 16.67 -5.18 -10.29
CA GLU A 238 16.82 -6.58 -10.74
C GLU A 238 18.00 -7.28 -10.03
N TYR A 239 17.81 -8.57 -9.73
CA TYR A 239 18.84 -9.45 -9.14
C TYR A 239 18.94 -10.75 -9.92
N THR A 240 20.13 -11.30 -10.03
CA THR A 240 20.39 -12.55 -10.77
C THR A 240 19.49 -13.71 -10.32
N THR A 241 19.23 -13.84 -9.02
CA THR A 241 18.39 -14.93 -8.49
C THR A 241 16.91 -14.77 -8.83
N SER A 242 16.39 -13.55 -8.76
CA SER A 242 14.99 -13.25 -9.18
C SER A 242 14.83 -13.32 -10.70
N ASP A 243 15.83 -12.89 -11.45
CA ASP A 243 15.85 -13.03 -12.92
C ASP A 243 15.83 -14.49 -13.35
N GLN A 244 16.63 -15.35 -12.66
CA GLN A 244 16.60 -16.79 -12.89
C GLN A 244 15.21 -17.38 -12.61
N ALA A 245 14.54 -16.96 -11.51
CA ALA A 245 13.20 -17.42 -11.20
C ALA A 245 12.18 -17.03 -12.30
N GLU A 246 12.30 -15.82 -12.83
CA GLU A 246 11.49 -15.36 -13.96
C GLU A 246 11.78 -16.19 -15.21
N GLU A 247 13.03 -16.38 -15.58
CA GLU A 247 13.46 -17.12 -16.79
C GLU A 247 13.01 -18.59 -16.74
N GLU A 248 13.13 -19.26 -15.59
CA GLU A 248 12.69 -20.65 -15.40
C GLU A 248 11.16 -20.80 -15.35
N THR A 249 10.41 -19.70 -15.24
CA THR A 249 8.94 -19.64 -15.29
C THR A 249 8.42 -18.76 -16.42
N ALA A 250 9.26 -18.46 -17.42
CA ALA A 250 8.92 -17.53 -18.49
C ALA A 250 7.59 -17.91 -19.18
N GLY A 251 6.69 -16.94 -19.28
CA GLY A 251 5.36 -17.13 -19.87
C GLY A 251 4.38 -17.98 -19.05
N GLN A 252 4.77 -18.59 -17.92
CA GLN A 252 3.84 -19.34 -17.09
C GLN A 252 2.88 -18.43 -16.33
N VAL A 253 1.61 -18.78 -16.32
CA VAL A 253 0.52 -18.10 -15.63
C VAL A 253 -0.39 -19.12 -14.94
N LEU A 254 -1.19 -18.65 -13.98
CA LEU A 254 -2.28 -19.44 -13.44
C LEU A 254 -3.51 -19.29 -14.35
N MET A 255 -4.21 -20.42 -14.55
CA MET A 255 -5.42 -20.50 -15.36
C MET A 255 -6.57 -21.06 -14.53
N TYR A 256 -7.75 -20.49 -14.69
CA TYR A 256 -9.01 -20.99 -14.18
C TYR A 256 -10.05 -21.00 -15.29
N GLU A 257 -10.68 -22.15 -15.54
CA GLU A 257 -11.69 -22.32 -16.61
C GLU A 257 -11.25 -21.77 -17.98
N GLY A 258 -9.97 -21.97 -18.33
CA GLY A 258 -9.41 -21.55 -19.62
C GLY A 258 -9.05 -20.07 -19.72
N GLN A 259 -9.24 -19.29 -18.68
CA GLN A 259 -8.83 -17.88 -18.61
C GLN A 259 -7.64 -17.70 -17.65
N ILE A 260 -6.84 -16.64 -17.84
CA ILE A 260 -5.80 -16.28 -16.89
C ILE A 260 -6.48 -15.87 -15.57
N ALA A 261 -6.05 -16.48 -14.47
CA ALA A 261 -6.58 -16.21 -13.14
C ALA A 261 -6.00 -14.91 -12.57
N GLU A 262 -6.84 -14.09 -11.96
CA GLU A 262 -6.41 -12.98 -11.13
C GLU A 262 -5.72 -13.49 -9.87
N THR A 263 -4.50 -13.02 -9.61
CA THR A 263 -3.64 -13.58 -8.56
C THR A 263 -3.18 -12.49 -7.59
N LEU A 264 -4.07 -12.05 -6.71
CA LEU A 264 -3.69 -11.15 -5.62
C LEU A 264 -2.73 -11.82 -4.65
N PHE A 265 -1.86 -11.03 -4.04
CA PHE A 265 -0.96 -11.46 -2.99
C PHE A 265 -0.69 -10.31 -2.00
N SER A 266 -0.19 -10.64 -0.83
CA SER A 266 0.17 -9.68 0.22
C SER A 266 1.37 -10.18 1.02
N ALA A 267 1.98 -9.31 1.82
CA ALA A 267 3.19 -9.66 2.57
C ALA A 267 2.93 -10.79 3.56
N CYS A 268 1.96 -10.63 4.47
CA CYS A 268 1.68 -11.61 5.53
C CYS A 268 0.18 -11.83 5.72
N SER A 269 -0.23 -13.08 5.85
CA SER A 269 -1.62 -13.43 6.11
C SER A 269 -2.03 -13.27 7.59
N GLY A 270 -1.08 -13.36 8.53
CA GLY A 270 -1.35 -13.48 9.97
C GLY A 270 -1.69 -14.92 10.41
N GLY A 271 -1.48 -15.92 9.54
CA GLY A 271 -1.75 -17.35 9.79
C GLY A 271 -2.95 -17.93 9.05
N LYS A 272 -3.75 -17.08 8.41
CA LYS A 272 -4.85 -17.46 7.50
C LYS A 272 -5.06 -16.39 6.45
N THR A 273 -5.20 -16.78 5.19
CA THR A 273 -5.63 -15.84 4.15
C THR A 273 -7.15 -15.59 4.21
N GLU A 274 -7.63 -14.62 3.48
CA GLU A 274 -9.06 -14.27 3.43
C GLU A 274 -9.61 -14.43 2.01
N SER A 275 -10.93 -14.50 1.89
CA SER A 275 -11.60 -14.57 0.58
C SER A 275 -11.74 -13.21 -0.06
N MET A 276 -11.66 -13.17 -1.40
CA MET A 276 -11.93 -11.98 -2.20
C MET A 276 -13.31 -11.37 -1.88
N LYS A 277 -14.32 -12.24 -1.62
CA LYS A 277 -15.67 -11.82 -1.28
C LYS A 277 -15.74 -11.00 0.01
N ASN A 278 -14.97 -11.40 1.04
CA ASN A 278 -15.03 -10.74 2.33
C ASN A 278 -14.27 -9.42 2.36
N VAL A 279 -13.19 -9.29 1.58
CA VAL A 279 -12.35 -8.08 1.55
C VAL A 279 -12.86 -7.09 0.50
N PHE A 280 -13.12 -7.55 -0.72
CA PHE A 280 -13.43 -6.68 -1.86
C PHE A 280 -14.88 -6.80 -2.38
N GLY A 281 -15.71 -7.65 -1.75
CA GLY A 281 -17.12 -7.81 -2.12
C GLY A 281 -17.39 -8.69 -3.34
N VAL A 282 -16.36 -9.15 -4.05
CA VAL A 282 -16.44 -9.93 -5.29
C VAL A 282 -16.14 -11.39 -5.02
N SER A 283 -17.02 -12.30 -5.47
CA SER A 283 -16.81 -13.74 -5.29
C SER A 283 -15.98 -14.31 -6.43
N ILE A 284 -14.75 -14.73 -6.14
CA ILE A 284 -13.85 -15.42 -7.07
C ILE A 284 -13.58 -16.83 -6.53
N PRO A 285 -13.92 -17.90 -7.27
CA PRO A 285 -13.93 -19.28 -6.73
C PRO A 285 -12.58 -19.77 -6.22
N TYR A 286 -11.48 -19.30 -6.79
CA TYR A 286 -10.11 -19.69 -6.44
C TYR A 286 -9.42 -18.73 -5.46
N LEU A 287 -10.01 -17.57 -5.14
CA LEU A 287 -9.53 -16.62 -4.12
C LEU A 287 -10.34 -16.76 -2.83
N VAL A 288 -10.18 -17.91 -2.19
CA VAL A 288 -10.82 -18.27 -0.91
C VAL A 288 -9.80 -18.27 0.22
N GLY A 289 -10.26 -18.12 1.44
CA GLY A 289 -9.40 -18.19 2.62
C GLY A 289 -8.81 -19.60 2.79
N VAL A 290 -7.50 -19.69 3.09
CA VAL A 290 -6.79 -20.93 3.38
C VAL A 290 -5.93 -20.80 4.64
N PRO A 291 -5.65 -21.91 5.36
CA PRO A 291 -4.68 -21.90 6.45
C PRO A 291 -3.28 -21.55 5.93
N ASP A 292 -2.52 -20.81 6.73
CA ASP A 292 -1.15 -20.39 6.39
C ASP A 292 -0.19 -20.62 7.58
N PRO A 293 0.14 -21.87 7.87
CA PRO A 293 0.83 -22.25 9.10
C PRO A 293 2.28 -21.78 9.20
N TYR A 294 2.88 -21.34 8.10
CA TYR A 294 4.28 -20.91 8.06
C TYR A 294 4.44 -19.39 7.99
N ASP A 295 3.35 -18.63 8.01
CA ASP A 295 3.36 -17.16 7.99
C ASP A 295 4.03 -16.52 9.22
N SER A 296 4.23 -17.29 10.31
CA SER A 296 4.88 -16.82 11.54
C SER A 296 6.34 -16.36 11.37
N LEU A 297 6.94 -16.60 10.19
CA LEU A 297 8.25 -16.05 9.80
C LEU A 297 8.17 -14.55 9.47
N CYS A 298 6.97 -14.01 9.25
CA CYS A 298 6.78 -12.60 8.97
C CYS A 298 7.01 -11.76 10.24
N PRO A 299 7.81 -10.68 10.17
CA PRO A 299 7.99 -9.74 11.29
C PRO A 299 6.67 -9.10 11.78
N LEU A 300 5.70 -8.96 10.88
CA LEU A 300 4.37 -8.41 11.17
C LEU A 300 3.29 -9.50 11.26
N HIS A 301 3.70 -10.76 11.50
CA HIS A 301 2.73 -11.83 11.79
C HIS A 301 1.80 -11.44 12.94
N THR A 302 2.37 -10.82 13.96
CA THR A 302 1.61 -10.15 15.05
C THR A 302 2.17 -8.74 15.27
N TRP A 303 1.31 -7.80 15.60
CA TRP A 303 1.72 -6.43 15.89
C TRP A 303 0.82 -5.79 16.95
N THR A 304 1.32 -4.71 17.55
CA THR A 304 0.57 -3.96 18.57
C THR A 304 0.76 -2.47 18.35
N LEU A 305 -0.34 -1.73 18.35
CA LEU A 305 -0.36 -0.26 18.35
C LEU A 305 -1.02 0.23 19.64
N THR A 306 -0.53 1.34 20.16
CA THR A 306 -1.10 1.95 21.37
C THR A 306 -1.42 3.40 21.10
N PHE A 307 -2.64 3.80 21.43
CA PHE A 307 -3.13 5.16 21.26
C PHE A 307 -3.68 5.67 22.59
N SER A 308 -3.48 6.92 22.91
CA SER A 308 -4.25 7.58 23.96
C SER A 308 -5.72 7.71 23.56
N GLY A 309 -6.61 7.90 24.52
CA GLY A 309 -8.04 8.10 24.24
C GLY A 309 -8.36 9.27 23.30
N PRO A 310 -7.70 10.44 23.44
CA PRO A 310 -7.82 11.53 22.48
C PRO A 310 -7.30 11.16 21.09
N GLU A 311 -6.09 10.57 21.00
CA GLU A 311 -5.43 10.23 19.72
C GLU A 311 -6.25 9.25 18.88
N ILE A 312 -6.76 8.15 19.47
CA ILE A 312 -7.59 7.21 18.70
C ILE A 312 -8.89 7.86 18.24
N SER A 313 -9.46 8.78 19.04
CA SER A 313 -10.68 9.49 18.66
C SER A 313 -10.44 10.49 17.53
N GLU A 314 -9.27 11.12 17.49
CA GLU A 314 -8.84 12.01 16.41
C GLU A 314 -8.64 11.21 15.10
N LYS A 315 -7.92 10.08 15.17
CA LYS A 315 -7.74 9.19 14.01
C LYS A 315 -9.07 8.69 13.43
N LEU A 316 -10.04 8.44 14.28
CA LEU A 316 -11.37 7.97 13.87
C LEU A 316 -12.39 9.09 13.61
N ALA A 317 -11.99 10.37 13.62
CA ALA A 317 -12.92 11.51 13.49
C ALA A 317 -13.73 11.51 12.19
N GLY A 318 -13.19 10.94 11.10
CA GLY A 318 -13.93 10.74 9.84
C GLY A 318 -14.99 9.63 9.88
N LEU A 319 -14.96 8.77 10.89
CA LEU A 319 -15.82 7.60 11.05
C LEU A 319 -16.73 7.67 12.28
N LEU A 320 -16.46 8.58 13.21
CA LEU A 320 -17.08 8.59 14.53
C LEU A 320 -17.31 10.02 15.03
N ASP A 321 -18.52 10.29 15.54
CA ASP A 321 -18.82 11.55 16.22
C ASP A 321 -18.35 11.54 17.68
N GLY A 322 -17.43 12.45 17.99
CA GLY A 322 -16.92 12.68 19.33
C GLY A 322 -15.88 11.65 19.79
N ARG A 323 -15.84 11.35 21.10
CA ARG A 323 -14.79 10.48 21.68
C ARG A 323 -15.20 9.01 21.63
N LEU A 324 -14.26 8.13 21.28
CA LEU A 324 -14.45 6.69 21.27
C LEU A 324 -14.69 6.14 22.68
N LYS A 325 -15.75 5.37 22.85
CA LYS A 325 -16.13 4.68 24.10
C LYS A 325 -15.93 3.16 24.02
N LYS A 326 -16.29 2.55 22.88
CA LYS A 326 -16.24 1.10 22.64
C LYS A 326 -16.08 0.83 21.16
N VAL A 327 -15.34 -0.22 20.82
CA VAL A 327 -15.35 -0.91 19.53
C VAL A 327 -15.99 -2.28 19.73
N GLU A 328 -16.91 -2.65 18.87
CA GLU A 328 -17.57 -3.95 18.87
C GLU A 328 -17.44 -4.57 17.49
N ILE A 329 -16.67 -5.65 17.38
CA ILE A 329 -16.55 -6.41 16.12
C ILE A 329 -17.83 -7.25 15.98
N THR A 330 -18.62 -6.97 14.96
CA THR A 330 -19.91 -7.62 14.72
C THR A 330 -19.83 -8.77 13.72
N LYS A 331 -18.81 -8.73 12.83
CA LYS A 331 -18.63 -9.75 11.81
C LYS A 331 -17.17 -9.91 11.44
N THR A 332 -16.70 -11.16 11.34
CA THR A 332 -15.36 -11.52 10.85
C THR A 332 -15.46 -12.47 9.66
N GLY A 333 -14.34 -12.58 8.90
CA GLY A 333 -14.22 -13.48 7.75
C GLY A 333 -13.81 -14.91 8.12
N TYR A 334 -13.26 -15.61 7.13
CA TYR A 334 -12.62 -16.91 7.34
C TYR A 334 -11.35 -16.78 8.21
N SER A 335 -10.54 -15.79 7.92
CA SER A 335 -9.60 -15.25 8.89
C SER A 335 -10.37 -14.37 9.88
N PRO A 336 -9.87 -14.13 11.11
CA PRO A 336 -10.51 -13.18 12.05
C PRO A 336 -10.43 -11.72 11.63
N ARG A 337 -10.24 -11.39 10.35
CA ARG A 337 -10.29 -10.02 9.81
C ARG A 337 -11.67 -9.42 9.98
N ILE A 338 -11.70 -8.14 10.33
CA ILE A 338 -12.95 -7.42 10.57
C ILE A 338 -13.65 -7.17 9.24
N ILE A 339 -14.84 -7.75 9.05
CA ILE A 339 -15.73 -7.38 7.95
C ILE A 339 -16.59 -6.19 8.37
N GLU A 340 -17.08 -6.21 9.62
CA GLU A 340 -17.95 -5.18 10.17
C GLU A 340 -17.67 -4.96 11.65
N ALA A 341 -17.64 -3.71 12.07
CA ALA A 341 -17.58 -3.30 13.46
C ALA A 341 -18.50 -2.11 13.74
N LYS A 342 -18.90 -1.96 15.00
CA LYS A 342 -19.62 -0.78 15.50
C LYS A 342 -18.70 0.05 16.40
N LEU A 343 -18.58 1.33 16.08
CA LEU A 343 -17.91 2.33 16.88
C LEU A 343 -18.94 3.07 17.74
N TYR A 344 -18.78 3.02 19.04
CA TYR A 344 -19.62 3.75 19.98
C TYR A 344 -18.88 5.02 20.43
N GLY A 345 -19.35 6.16 20.00
CA GLY A 345 -18.81 7.48 20.37
C GLY A 345 -19.64 8.21 21.43
N THR A 346 -19.19 9.40 21.80
CA THR A 346 -20.00 10.30 22.64
C THR A 346 -21.16 10.91 21.87
N GLY A 347 -21.07 11.05 20.56
CA GLY A 347 -22.10 11.61 19.67
C GLY A 347 -23.01 10.58 19.00
N GLY A 348 -22.70 9.28 19.09
CA GLY A 348 -23.53 8.26 18.45
C GLY A 348 -22.83 6.92 18.24
N VAL A 349 -23.43 6.10 17.38
CA VAL A 349 -22.92 4.78 16.96
C VAL A 349 -22.81 4.75 15.45
N THR A 350 -21.67 4.35 14.93
CA THR A 350 -21.43 4.21 13.49
C THR A 350 -20.99 2.78 13.18
N THR A 351 -21.49 2.22 12.07
CA THR A 351 -21.02 0.93 11.54
C THR A 351 -19.94 1.20 10.51
N VAL A 352 -18.82 0.49 10.62
CA VAL A 352 -17.62 0.65 9.78
C VAL A 352 -17.11 -0.71 9.31
N THR A 353 -16.32 -0.71 8.25
CA THR A 353 -15.58 -1.90 7.77
C THR A 353 -14.22 -2.00 8.44
N GLY A 354 -13.60 -3.20 8.38
CA GLY A 354 -12.22 -3.40 8.82
C GLY A 354 -11.23 -2.54 8.04
N GLN A 355 -11.42 -2.41 6.73
CA GLN A 355 -10.58 -1.57 5.88
C GLN A 355 -10.65 -0.09 6.28
N GLN A 356 -11.84 0.44 6.57
CA GLN A 356 -11.97 1.82 7.07
C GLN A 356 -11.23 2.02 8.40
N LEU A 357 -11.24 1.02 9.29
CA LEU A 357 -10.47 1.06 10.54
C LEU A 357 -8.97 0.99 10.28
N GLU A 358 -8.53 0.12 9.38
CA GLU A 358 -7.13 -0.01 8.97
C GLU A 358 -6.58 1.33 8.45
N GLU A 359 -7.29 1.95 7.51
CA GLU A 359 -6.92 3.24 6.92
C GLU A 359 -6.88 4.36 7.97
N ALA A 360 -7.93 4.48 8.78
CA ALA A 360 -8.02 5.54 9.78
C ALA A 360 -6.96 5.43 10.89
N LEU A 361 -6.67 4.21 11.34
CA LEU A 361 -5.69 3.98 12.40
C LEU A 361 -4.25 3.95 11.84
N GLY A 362 -4.06 3.73 10.55
CA GLY A 362 -2.76 3.47 9.93
C GLY A 362 -2.18 2.14 10.40
N SER A 363 -3.03 1.12 10.57
CA SER A 363 -2.62 -0.21 10.97
C SER A 363 -2.12 -1.03 9.78
N TYR A 364 -1.54 -2.20 10.04
CA TYR A 364 -0.93 -3.03 8.99
C TYR A 364 -1.94 -3.94 8.30
N SER A 365 -3.10 -4.17 8.90
CA SER A 365 -4.18 -4.98 8.35
C SER A 365 -5.48 -4.72 9.10
N ASP A 366 -6.58 -5.22 8.58
CA ASP A 366 -7.90 -5.23 9.21
C ASP A 366 -8.14 -6.42 10.16
N TRP A 367 -7.15 -7.28 10.38
CA TRP A 367 -7.19 -8.31 11.41
C TRP A 367 -6.69 -7.74 12.73
N MET A 368 -7.59 -7.17 13.51
CA MET A 368 -7.25 -6.51 14.77
C MET A 368 -8.32 -6.70 15.85
N THR A 369 -7.90 -6.57 17.10
CA THR A 369 -8.74 -6.51 18.30
C THR A 369 -8.40 -5.28 19.12
N PHE A 370 -9.32 -4.83 19.96
CA PHE A 370 -9.19 -3.59 20.72
C PHE A 370 -9.29 -3.88 22.21
N GLU A 371 -8.30 -3.43 22.96
CA GLU A 371 -8.29 -3.48 24.42
C GLU A 371 -8.22 -2.05 25.00
N LYS A 372 -8.96 -1.80 26.07
CA LYS A 372 -8.99 -0.53 26.77
C LYS A 372 -8.25 -0.69 28.09
N VAL A 373 -7.14 0.00 28.25
CA VAL A 373 -6.29 -0.10 29.43
C VAL A 373 -6.19 1.25 30.15
N ALA A 374 -6.09 1.23 31.48
CA ALA A 374 -5.78 2.44 32.24
C ALA A 374 -4.35 2.90 31.86
N ALA A 375 -4.17 4.18 31.57
CA ALA A 375 -2.84 4.72 31.38
C ALA A 375 -2.06 4.58 32.68
N LYS A 376 -0.85 4.00 32.64
CA LYS A 376 0.06 4.03 33.80
C LYS A 376 0.43 5.49 34.05
N GLU A 377 0.26 5.97 35.31
CA GLU A 377 0.83 7.24 35.70
C GLU A 377 2.34 7.21 35.42
N ALA A 378 2.83 8.21 34.69
CA ALA A 378 4.27 8.39 34.55
C ALA A 378 4.83 8.56 35.96
N ALA A 379 5.71 7.66 36.38
CA ALA A 379 6.39 7.78 37.68
C ALA A 379 7.06 9.16 37.71
N SER A 380 6.54 10.04 38.52
CA SER A 380 7.15 11.34 38.82
C SER A 380 8.51 11.07 39.47
N THR A 381 9.56 11.12 38.70
CA THR A 381 10.93 11.22 39.21
C THR A 381 11.03 12.56 39.93
N LYS A 382 10.99 12.48 41.27
CA LYS A 382 11.40 13.58 42.14
C LYS A 382 12.90 13.75 42.13
#